data_17b223a954d41bd9eb65eb5746349988
#
_entry.id   17b223a954d41bd9eb65eb5746349988
#
_cell.length_a   1.000
_cell.length_b   1.000
_cell.length_c   1.000
_cell.angle_alpha   90.00
_cell.angle_beta   90.00
_cell.angle_gamma   90.00
#
_symmetry.space_group_name_H-M   'P 1'
#
loop_
_entity.id
_entity.type
_entity.pdbx_description
1 polymer ?
#
loop_
_entity_poly.entity_id
_entity_poly.type
_entity_poly.pdbx_seq_one_letter_code
_entity_poly.pdbx_strand_id
1 'polypeptide(L)'
;MQVKEIMQIKEIFKRNHTKMPFQIEKITEAVLKAMLSVKNGSPKDAEEIANKVCFILNERRASIPNYVPNVEEIQDLVEQTLMKSEFLDVAKAYILYRNIQAKKRQRNIFERRITLKPFEYPELYEYVPAIRHSYWIHTEFNFTSDVQDFKTHLTEIERNAIKNAMLAISQIEVAVKSFWGDIYHKIPKPEVGAVGSTFAESEVRHTDAYSHLLEILGLNAEFKNLKKNPVIMKRVRYLDAALVSSKSENDKEYTEAILLFSLFIEHVSLFSQFLIIMAFNKHKNMLKGISNVVEATSKEEQIHGDFGIDLINIIKKENPQWFDVKYEYKVQNMCKTAYEAESAIVDWIFEKGEVDFLPKHQIKEFIKDRFNRSLSSIGVKEVFETDPNILNETEWFNDEIIGTKHVDFFVKRSINYSKKAQSITAQDLF
;
A
#
# COMPACT_ATOMS: atom_id res chain seq x y z
N MET A 1 -63.58 -14.01 10.62
CA MET A 1 -62.14 -13.97 11.02
C MET A 1 -61.46 -12.87 10.23
N GLN A 2 -61.20 -11.72 10.86
CA GLN A 2 -60.42 -10.63 10.23
C GLN A 2 -58.98 -11.11 10.06
N VAL A 3 -58.50 -11.12 8.82
CA VAL A 3 -57.09 -11.32 8.50
C VAL A 3 -56.35 -10.12 9.08
N LYS A 4 -55.65 -10.31 10.22
CA LYS A 4 -54.72 -9.30 10.72
C LYS A 4 -53.68 -9.07 9.63
N GLU A 5 -53.66 -7.86 9.06
CA GLU A 5 -52.58 -7.40 8.20
C GLU A 5 -51.28 -7.59 8.98
N ILE A 6 -50.43 -8.51 8.53
CA ILE A 6 -49.14 -8.79 9.16
C ILE A 6 -48.27 -7.56 8.88
N MET A 7 -48.09 -6.71 9.92
CA MET A 7 -47.22 -5.55 9.83
C MET A 7 -45.78 -6.00 9.55
N GLN A 8 -45.34 -5.83 8.29
CA GLN A 8 -43.97 -6.18 7.88
C GLN A 8 -42.93 -5.27 8.48
N ILE A 9 -41.76 -5.82 8.88
CA ILE A 9 -40.56 -5.04 9.25
C ILE A 9 -40.09 -4.26 8.02
N LYS A 10 -40.00 -2.94 8.14
CA LYS A 10 -39.52 -2.04 7.06
C LYS A 10 -38.12 -1.52 7.33
N GLU A 11 -37.74 -1.36 8.60
CA GLU A 11 -36.49 -0.73 9.03
C GLU A 11 -35.83 -1.54 10.13
N ILE A 12 -34.51 -1.37 10.24
CA ILE A 12 -33.69 -1.93 11.32
C ILE A 12 -32.75 -0.85 11.86
N PHE A 13 -32.33 -0.98 13.11
CA PHE A 13 -31.23 -0.22 13.67
C PHE A 13 -29.88 -0.86 13.35
N LYS A 14 -28.97 -0.07 12.74
CA LYS A 14 -27.56 -0.43 12.71
C LYS A 14 -26.94 -0.37 14.10
N ARG A 15 -25.71 -0.91 14.25
CA ARG A 15 -24.94 -0.86 15.51
C ARG A 15 -24.64 0.57 16.00
N ASN A 16 -24.54 1.53 15.09
CA ASN A 16 -24.38 2.96 15.38
C ASN A 16 -25.70 3.71 15.62
N HIS A 17 -26.77 2.98 15.92
CA HIS A 17 -28.12 3.49 16.16
C HIS A 17 -28.79 4.25 14.99
N THR A 18 -28.21 4.22 13.79
CA THR A 18 -28.88 4.75 12.60
C THR A 18 -29.85 3.74 12.02
N LYS A 19 -30.99 4.22 11.49
CA LYS A 19 -31.98 3.38 10.81
C LYS A 19 -31.58 3.12 9.36
N MET A 20 -31.91 1.94 8.87
CA MET A 20 -31.80 1.56 7.46
C MET A 20 -32.96 0.63 7.06
N PRO A 21 -33.29 0.56 5.74
CA PRO A 21 -34.29 -0.40 5.25
C PRO A 21 -33.91 -1.85 5.60
N PHE A 22 -34.91 -2.63 5.99
CA PHE A 22 -34.75 -4.07 6.18
C PHE A 22 -34.63 -4.78 4.82
N GLN A 23 -33.68 -5.68 4.70
CA GLN A 23 -33.41 -6.46 3.48
C GLN A 23 -33.22 -7.93 3.88
N ILE A 24 -34.21 -8.78 3.57
CA ILE A 24 -34.17 -10.20 3.89
C ILE A 24 -33.03 -10.91 3.13
N GLU A 25 -32.68 -10.43 1.96
CA GLU A 25 -31.61 -10.96 1.10
C GLU A 25 -30.26 -11.01 1.84
N LYS A 26 -30.00 -10.04 2.71
CA LYS A 26 -28.78 -10.02 3.54
C LYS A 26 -28.72 -11.16 4.54
N ILE A 27 -29.87 -11.60 5.05
CA ILE A 27 -29.94 -12.77 5.93
C ILE A 27 -29.67 -14.02 5.10
N THR A 28 -30.36 -14.16 3.96
CA THR A 28 -30.18 -15.28 3.05
C THR A 28 -28.73 -15.45 2.59
N GLU A 29 -28.08 -14.36 2.17
CA GLU A 29 -26.66 -14.37 1.77
C GLU A 29 -25.73 -14.78 2.91
N ALA A 30 -25.95 -14.28 4.13
CA ALA A 30 -25.11 -14.59 5.26
C ALA A 30 -25.23 -16.07 5.67
N VAL A 31 -26.46 -16.60 5.67
CA VAL A 31 -26.73 -18.02 5.94
C VAL A 31 -26.14 -18.91 4.85
N LEU A 32 -26.32 -18.55 3.57
CA LEU A 32 -25.78 -19.30 2.44
C LEU A 32 -24.24 -19.38 2.51
N LYS A 33 -23.56 -18.29 2.82
CA LYS A 33 -22.11 -18.29 3.01
C LYS A 33 -21.66 -19.24 4.11
N ALA A 34 -22.39 -19.29 5.23
CA ALA A 34 -22.12 -20.25 6.30
C ALA A 34 -22.34 -21.69 5.84
N MET A 35 -23.43 -21.98 5.12
CA MET A 35 -23.73 -23.30 4.55
C MET A 35 -22.64 -23.77 3.60
N LEU A 36 -22.21 -22.89 2.67
CA LEU A 36 -21.13 -23.20 1.71
C LEU A 36 -19.80 -23.50 2.41
N SER A 37 -19.49 -22.80 3.52
CA SER A 37 -18.24 -22.98 4.24
C SER A 37 -18.10 -24.36 4.89
N VAL A 38 -19.21 -24.99 5.26
CA VAL A 38 -19.26 -26.33 5.86
C VAL A 38 -19.82 -27.40 4.89
N LYS A 39 -20.13 -27.00 3.63
CA LYS A 39 -20.69 -27.86 2.59
C LYS A 39 -22.00 -28.57 3.02
N ASN A 40 -22.82 -27.90 3.81
CA ASN A 40 -24.10 -28.39 4.30
C ASN A 40 -25.18 -27.34 4.08
N GLY A 41 -26.25 -27.71 3.34
CA GLY A 41 -27.37 -26.84 2.96
C GLY A 41 -27.31 -26.33 1.52
N SER A 42 -28.42 -25.78 1.08
CA SER A 42 -28.64 -25.27 -0.27
C SER A 42 -29.13 -23.82 -0.24
N PRO A 43 -29.17 -23.12 -1.40
CA PRO A 43 -29.77 -21.78 -1.48
C PRO A 43 -31.23 -21.76 -0.99
N LYS A 44 -32.00 -22.83 -1.24
CA LYS A 44 -33.38 -22.97 -0.79
C LYS A 44 -33.49 -23.07 0.73
N ASP A 45 -32.57 -23.81 1.37
CA ASP A 45 -32.50 -23.90 2.82
C ASP A 45 -32.17 -22.55 3.45
N ALA A 46 -31.28 -21.78 2.82
CA ALA A 46 -30.92 -20.45 3.28
C ALA A 46 -32.12 -19.47 3.19
N GLU A 47 -32.92 -19.54 2.14
CA GLU A 47 -34.17 -18.79 2.03
C GLU A 47 -35.18 -19.21 3.10
N GLU A 48 -35.34 -20.50 3.35
CA GLU A 48 -36.26 -21.01 4.41
C GLU A 48 -35.88 -20.50 5.80
N ILE A 49 -34.56 -20.49 6.11
CA ILE A 49 -34.07 -19.92 7.39
C ILE A 49 -34.34 -18.42 7.47
N ALA A 50 -34.06 -17.66 6.38
CA ALA A 50 -34.32 -16.22 6.33
C ALA A 50 -35.80 -15.90 6.51
N ASN A 51 -36.69 -16.68 5.86
CA ASN A 51 -38.15 -16.55 5.99
C ASN A 51 -38.65 -16.84 7.39
N LYS A 52 -38.12 -17.87 8.07
CA LYS A 52 -38.43 -18.17 9.48
C LYS A 52 -38.02 -17.03 10.40
N VAL A 53 -36.82 -16.44 10.22
CA VAL A 53 -36.35 -15.28 10.98
C VAL A 53 -37.28 -14.08 10.73
N CYS A 54 -37.63 -13.81 9.47
CA CYS A 54 -38.50 -12.70 9.10
C CYS A 54 -39.91 -12.89 9.72
N PHE A 55 -40.43 -14.10 9.76
CA PHE A 55 -41.71 -14.41 10.40
C PHE A 55 -41.65 -14.07 11.91
N ILE A 56 -40.62 -14.48 12.64
CA ILE A 56 -40.45 -14.18 14.08
C ILE A 56 -40.38 -12.67 14.33
N LEU A 57 -39.62 -11.94 13.46
CA LEU A 57 -39.53 -10.49 13.57
C LEU A 57 -40.90 -9.80 13.34
N ASN A 58 -41.67 -10.26 12.41
CA ASN A 58 -43.03 -9.73 12.13
C ASN A 58 -44.01 -10.02 13.27
N GLU A 59 -43.91 -11.18 13.89
CA GLU A 59 -44.73 -11.50 15.08
C GLU A 59 -44.35 -10.57 16.27
N ARG A 60 -43.10 -10.33 16.49
CA ARG A 60 -42.65 -9.36 17.51
C ARG A 60 -43.15 -7.96 17.24
N ARG A 61 -43.12 -7.50 15.94
CA ARG A 61 -43.64 -6.20 15.54
C ARG A 61 -45.17 -6.11 15.77
N ALA A 62 -45.92 -7.17 15.52
CA ALA A 62 -47.34 -7.20 15.78
C ALA A 62 -47.70 -7.16 17.30
N SER A 63 -46.79 -7.61 18.15
CA SER A 63 -47.01 -7.71 19.61
C SER A 63 -46.43 -6.51 20.36
N ILE A 64 -45.40 -5.81 19.82
CA ILE A 64 -44.71 -4.72 20.48
C ILE A 64 -44.88 -3.43 19.70
N PRO A 65 -45.54 -2.37 20.28
CA PRO A 65 -45.69 -1.08 19.62
C PRO A 65 -44.33 -0.45 19.24
N ASN A 66 -44.22 0.07 18.03
CA ASN A 66 -43.00 0.74 17.50
C ASN A 66 -41.75 -0.11 17.48
N TYR A 67 -41.87 -1.45 17.50
CA TYR A 67 -40.73 -2.35 17.44
C TYR A 67 -39.95 -2.20 16.13
N VAL A 68 -38.65 -1.96 16.26
CA VAL A 68 -37.67 -1.94 15.18
C VAL A 68 -36.48 -2.80 15.65
N PRO A 69 -36.20 -3.93 15.00
CA PRO A 69 -35.10 -4.80 15.44
C PRO A 69 -33.74 -4.17 15.18
N ASN A 70 -32.75 -4.54 15.96
CA ASN A 70 -31.35 -4.21 15.66
C ASN A 70 -30.60 -5.38 15.02
N VAL A 71 -29.43 -5.11 14.45
CA VAL A 71 -28.64 -6.12 13.73
C VAL A 71 -28.24 -7.29 14.63
N GLU A 72 -27.92 -7.06 15.90
CA GLU A 72 -27.51 -8.12 16.82
C GLU A 72 -28.66 -9.06 17.12
N GLU A 73 -29.84 -8.51 17.35
CA GLU A 73 -31.06 -9.30 17.58
C GLU A 73 -31.40 -10.18 16.36
N ILE A 74 -31.25 -9.66 15.14
CA ILE A 74 -31.46 -10.44 13.92
C ILE A 74 -30.46 -11.60 13.84
N GLN A 75 -29.20 -11.33 14.16
CA GLN A 75 -28.14 -12.36 14.17
C GLN A 75 -28.41 -13.45 15.21
N ASP A 76 -28.86 -13.08 16.40
CA ASP A 76 -29.25 -14.04 17.46
C ASP A 76 -30.42 -14.93 17.00
N LEU A 77 -31.41 -14.35 16.29
CA LEU A 77 -32.50 -15.12 15.73
C LEU A 77 -32.05 -16.07 14.61
N VAL A 78 -31.11 -15.67 13.77
CA VAL A 78 -30.51 -16.54 12.76
C VAL A 78 -29.82 -17.74 13.42
N GLU A 79 -29.00 -17.52 14.44
CA GLU A 79 -28.32 -18.58 15.19
C GLU A 79 -29.33 -19.56 15.78
N GLN A 80 -30.33 -19.06 16.49
CA GLN A 80 -31.38 -19.87 17.09
C GLN A 80 -32.20 -20.67 16.06
N THR A 81 -32.50 -20.06 14.90
CA THR A 81 -33.27 -20.69 13.83
C THR A 81 -32.47 -21.80 13.15
N LEU A 82 -31.16 -21.59 12.93
CA LEU A 82 -30.27 -22.62 12.41
C LEU A 82 -30.19 -23.83 13.33
N MET A 83 -30.04 -23.58 14.64
CA MET A 83 -30.00 -24.66 15.65
C MET A 83 -31.33 -25.43 15.69
N LYS A 84 -32.47 -24.72 15.66
CA LYS A 84 -33.82 -25.35 15.70
C LYS A 84 -34.15 -26.10 14.40
N SER A 85 -33.51 -25.76 13.31
CA SER A 85 -33.68 -26.42 12.00
C SER A 85 -32.62 -27.51 11.78
N GLU A 86 -31.90 -27.95 12.84
CA GLU A 86 -30.89 -29.02 12.85
C GLU A 86 -29.63 -28.76 12.01
N PHE A 87 -29.41 -27.53 11.54
CA PHE A 87 -28.19 -27.10 10.87
C PHE A 87 -27.09 -26.73 11.89
N LEU A 88 -26.71 -27.67 12.75
CA LEU A 88 -25.81 -27.40 13.89
C LEU A 88 -24.39 -26.98 13.49
N ASP A 89 -23.84 -27.57 12.46
CA ASP A 89 -22.52 -27.24 11.91
C ASP A 89 -22.54 -25.87 11.22
N VAL A 90 -23.62 -25.54 10.49
CA VAL A 90 -23.84 -24.21 9.89
C VAL A 90 -23.98 -23.14 10.98
N ALA A 91 -24.76 -23.43 12.04
CA ALA A 91 -24.90 -22.54 13.19
C ALA A 91 -23.54 -22.25 13.83
N LYS A 92 -22.72 -23.29 14.05
CA LYS A 92 -21.36 -23.16 14.57
C LYS A 92 -20.49 -22.29 13.66
N ALA A 93 -20.52 -22.50 12.37
CA ALA A 93 -19.77 -21.71 11.39
C ALA A 93 -20.22 -20.24 11.41
N TYR A 94 -21.53 -20.00 11.47
CA TYR A 94 -22.11 -18.65 11.53
C TYR A 94 -21.69 -17.91 12.81
N ILE A 95 -21.77 -18.55 14.00
CA ILE A 95 -21.33 -18.00 15.28
C ILE A 95 -19.84 -17.67 15.27
N LEU A 96 -18.99 -18.58 14.78
CA LEU A 96 -17.55 -18.34 14.68
C LEU A 96 -17.25 -17.16 13.77
N TYR A 97 -17.91 -17.08 12.61
CA TYR A 97 -17.76 -15.95 11.71
C TYR A 97 -18.20 -14.62 12.35
N ARG A 98 -19.37 -14.61 13.03
CA ARG A 98 -19.87 -13.45 13.79
C ARG A 98 -18.87 -13.00 14.86
N ASN A 99 -18.29 -13.93 15.61
CA ASN A 99 -17.28 -13.65 16.63
C ASN A 99 -15.99 -13.05 16.03
N ILE A 100 -15.51 -13.60 14.91
CA ILE A 100 -14.36 -13.05 14.17
C ILE A 100 -14.66 -11.62 13.72
N GLN A 101 -15.84 -11.36 13.16
CA GLN A 101 -16.23 -10.03 12.71
C GLN A 101 -16.43 -9.06 13.90
N ALA A 102 -16.92 -9.54 15.05
CA ALA A 102 -17.04 -8.73 16.27
C ALA A 102 -15.65 -8.32 16.80
N LYS A 103 -14.71 -9.27 16.88
CA LYS A 103 -13.31 -8.98 17.25
C LYS A 103 -12.65 -8.01 16.27
N LYS A 104 -12.85 -8.18 14.95
CA LYS A 104 -12.34 -7.23 13.93
C LYS A 104 -12.88 -5.80 14.12
N ARG A 105 -14.11 -5.66 14.62
CA ARG A 105 -14.72 -4.34 14.88
C ARG A 105 -14.23 -3.68 16.17
N GLN A 106 -13.69 -4.45 17.10
CA GLN A 106 -13.13 -3.96 18.37
C GLN A 106 -11.62 -3.72 18.28
N ARG A 107 -11.01 -3.92 17.07
CA ARG A 107 -9.59 -3.67 16.88
C ARG A 107 -9.26 -2.20 17.11
N ASN A 108 -8.12 -1.98 17.72
CA ASN A 108 -7.46 -0.68 17.80
C ASN A 108 -5.99 -0.89 17.47
N ILE A 109 -5.56 -0.40 16.31
CA ILE A 109 -4.21 -0.64 15.81
C ILE A 109 -3.13 0.03 16.67
N PHE A 110 -3.47 1.11 17.37
CA PHE A 110 -2.57 1.82 18.30
C PHE A 110 -2.49 1.21 19.69
N GLU A 111 -3.39 0.29 20.03
CA GLU A 111 -3.39 -0.37 21.33
C GLU A 111 -2.29 -1.45 21.39
N ARG A 112 -1.50 -1.41 22.48
CA ARG A 112 -0.40 -2.35 22.68
C ARG A 112 -0.91 -3.79 22.83
N ARG A 113 -0.27 -4.69 22.10
CA ARG A 113 -0.47 -6.11 22.20
C ARG A 113 0.74 -6.80 22.84
N ILE A 114 0.50 -7.72 23.76
CA ILE A 114 1.54 -8.46 24.48
C ILE A 114 1.70 -9.92 24.02
N THR A 115 0.76 -10.43 23.21
CA THR A 115 0.77 -11.81 22.72
C THR A 115 1.28 -11.85 21.28
N LEU A 116 2.10 -12.86 20.92
CA LEU A 116 2.64 -12.97 19.56
C LEU A 116 1.58 -13.41 18.54
N LYS A 117 0.71 -14.37 18.91
CA LYS A 117 -0.32 -14.92 18.01
C LYS A 117 -1.62 -15.24 18.77
N PRO A 118 -2.74 -15.29 18.05
CA PRO A 118 -2.94 -15.01 16.63
C PRO A 118 -2.73 -13.54 16.31
N PHE A 119 -2.31 -13.20 15.08
CA PHE A 119 -2.22 -11.80 14.66
C PHE A 119 -3.59 -11.13 14.66
N GLU A 120 -3.64 -9.84 15.04
CA GLU A 120 -4.86 -9.04 14.93
C GLU A 120 -5.06 -8.52 13.51
N TYR A 121 -3.95 -8.24 12.81
CA TYR A 121 -3.89 -7.73 11.45
C TYR A 121 -3.04 -8.66 10.57
N PRO A 122 -3.48 -9.92 10.37
CA PRO A 122 -2.71 -10.88 9.56
C PRO A 122 -2.51 -10.40 8.12
N GLU A 123 -3.42 -9.58 7.59
CA GLU A 123 -3.34 -8.93 6.29
C GLU A 123 -2.08 -8.07 6.15
N LEU A 124 -1.65 -7.40 7.22
CA LEU A 124 -0.43 -6.58 7.20
C LEU A 124 0.84 -7.43 7.27
N TYR A 125 0.79 -8.62 7.87
CA TYR A 125 1.96 -9.49 7.95
C TYR A 125 2.38 -10.06 6.58
N GLU A 126 1.47 -10.12 5.60
CA GLU A 126 1.75 -10.60 4.24
C GLU A 126 2.82 -9.79 3.52
N TYR A 127 3.08 -8.57 3.95
CA TYR A 127 4.16 -7.73 3.42
C TYR A 127 5.57 -8.23 3.81
N VAL A 128 5.70 -8.98 4.90
CA VAL A 128 6.98 -9.60 5.30
C VAL A 128 7.45 -10.64 4.27
N PRO A 129 6.65 -11.67 3.90
CA PRO A 129 7.07 -12.58 2.84
C PRO A 129 7.21 -11.87 1.48
N ALA A 130 6.42 -10.83 1.18
CA ALA A 130 6.54 -10.09 -0.08
C ALA A 130 7.95 -9.49 -0.25
N ILE A 131 8.47 -8.75 0.74
CA ILE A 131 9.84 -8.20 0.72
C ILE A 131 10.89 -9.31 0.71
N ARG A 132 10.69 -10.40 1.46
CA ARG A 132 11.64 -11.52 1.46
C ARG A 132 11.76 -12.21 0.10
N HIS A 133 10.70 -12.24 -0.68
CA HIS A 133 10.74 -12.78 -2.04
C HIS A 133 11.44 -11.83 -3.03
N SER A 134 11.42 -10.53 -2.79
CA SER A 134 12.11 -9.53 -3.63
C SER A 134 13.57 -9.28 -3.22
N TYR A 135 14.10 -9.98 -2.20
CA TYR A 135 15.43 -9.75 -1.64
C TYR A 135 16.55 -9.79 -2.68
N TRP A 136 17.39 -8.76 -2.68
CA TRP A 136 18.57 -8.61 -3.54
C TRP A 136 19.66 -7.82 -2.81
N ILE A 137 20.91 -7.92 -3.29
CA ILE A 137 22.05 -7.10 -2.82
C ILE A 137 22.79 -6.54 -4.02
N HIS A 138 23.35 -5.33 -3.90
CA HIS A 138 23.98 -4.62 -5.02
C HIS A 138 25.16 -5.38 -5.64
N THR A 139 25.84 -6.24 -4.90
CA THR A 139 26.96 -7.05 -5.40
C THR A 139 26.54 -8.15 -6.39
N GLU A 140 25.23 -8.39 -6.55
CA GLU A 140 24.70 -9.33 -7.55
C GLU A 140 24.63 -8.69 -8.95
N PHE A 141 24.79 -7.38 -9.07
CA PHE A 141 24.71 -6.64 -10.32
C PHE A 141 26.11 -6.27 -10.84
N ASN A 142 26.26 -6.25 -12.17
CA ASN A 142 27.51 -5.85 -12.83
C ASN A 142 27.35 -4.43 -13.42
N PHE A 143 28.17 -3.50 -12.97
CA PHE A 143 28.13 -2.09 -13.38
C PHE A 143 29.25 -1.68 -14.35
N THR A 144 30.06 -2.62 -14.84
CA THR A 144 31.23 -2.30 -15.68
C THR A 144 30.83 -1.54 -16.94
N SER A 145 29.77 -2.00 -17.64
CA SER A 145 29.24 -1.31 -18.81
C SER A 145 28.64 0.05 -18.46
N ASP A 146 27.96 0.14 -17.32
CA ASP A 146 27.29 1.37 -16.88
C ASP A 146 28.26 2.50 -16.59
N VAL A 147 29.42 2.20 -15.98
CA VAL A 147 30.49 3.17 -15.77
C VAL A 147 31.04 3.67 -17.11
N GLN A 148 31.18 2.76 -18.09
CA GLN A 148 31.63 3.14 -19.44
C GLN A 148 30.57 3.99 -20.15
N ASP A 149 29.31 3.60 -20.10
CA ASP A 149 28.19 4.38 -20.65
C ASP A 149 28.16 5.80 -20.09
N PHE A 150 28.20 5.90 -18.74
CA PHE A 150 28.17 7.19 -18.05
C PHE A 150 29.34 8.09 -18.41
N LYS A 151 30.56 7.55 -18.51
CA LYS A 151 31.78 8.34 -18.75
C LYS A 151 31.96 8.73 -20.21
N THR A 152 31.58 7.87 -21.16
CA THR A 152 31.98 8.02 -22.55
C THR A 152 30.86 8.03 -23.60
N HIS A 153 29.74 7.31 -23.33
CA HIS A 153 28.69 7.14 -24.36
C HIS A 153 27.56 8.16 -24.20
N LEU A 154 27.24 8.56 -22.97
CA LEU A 154 26.21 9.59 -22.75
C LEU A 154 26.67 10.96 -23.18
N THR A 155 25.78 11.70 -23.86
CA THR A 155 25.95 13.14 -24.08
C THR A 155 26.04 13.92 -22.80
N GLU A 156 26.46 15.17 -22.81
CA GLU A 156 26.53 16.02 -21.62
C GLU A 156 25.15 16.22 -20.99
N ILE A 157 24.11 16.41 -21.81
CA ILE A 157 22.72 16.54 -21.35
C ILE A 157 22.27 15.26 -20.63
N GLU A 158 22.44 14.11 -21.25
CA GLU A 158 22.06 12.80 -20.71
C GLU A 158 22.82 12.46 -19.43
N ARG A 159 24.13 12.70 -19.42
CA ARG A 159 24.98 12.49 -18.24
C ARG A 159 24.53 13.36 -17.08
N ASN A 160 24.16 14.62 -17.35
CA ASN A 160 23.62 15.51 -16.32
C ASN A 160 22.29 15.01 -15.78
N ALA A 161 21.39 14.53 -16.63
CA ALA A 161 20.10 13.98 -16.22
C ALA A 161 20.29 12.75 -15.31
N ILE A 162 21.13 11.77 -15.70
CA ILE A 162 21.44 10.60 -14.90
C ILE A 162 22.10 10.97 -13.58
N LYS A 163 23.12 11.87 -13.62
CA LYS A 163 23.79 12.38 -12.41
C LYS A 163 22.76 12.96 -11.43
N ASN A 164 21.91 13.89 -11.90
CA ASN A 164 20.96 14.56 -11.01
C ASN A 164 19.86 13.61 -10.53
N ALA A 165 19.41 12.65 -11.35
CA ALA A 165 18.47 11.60 -10.93
C ALA A 165 19.08 10.71 -9.82
N MET A 166 20.31 10.24 -9.97
CA MET A 166 21.02 9.45 -8.96
C MET A 166 21.21 10.23 -7.65
N LEU A 167 21.59 11.50 -7.74
CA LEU A 167 21.72 12.37 -6.56
C LEU A 167 20.37 12.57 -5.86
N ALA A 168 19.28 12.71 -6.61
CA ALA A 168 17.93 12.89 -6.08
C ALA A 168 17.44 11.64 -5.33
N ILE A 169 17.65 10.42 -5.87
CA ILE A 169 17.32 9.16 -5.20
C ILE A 169 18.14 9.04 -3.91
N SER A 170 19.47 9.12 -4.01
CA SER A 170 20.39 8.93 -2.87
C SER A 170 20.09 9.87 -1.70
N GLN A 171 19.50 11.04 -1.97
CA GLN A 171 19.14 11.98 -0.90
C GLN A 171 17.94 11.49 -0.08
N ILE A 172 16.95 10.84 -0.68
CA ILE A 172 15.77 10.29 0.02
C ILE A 172 16.21 9.13 0.93
N GLU A 173 17.06 8.25 0.44
CA GLU A 173 17.58 7.07 1.13
C GLU A 173 18.24 7.37 2.49
N VAL A 174 18.65 8.61 2.71
CA VAL A 174 19.24 9.01 4.01
C VAL A 174 18.20 8.98 5.15
N ALA A 175 16.93 9.22 4.86
CA ALA A 175 15.90 9.49 5.87
C ALA A 175 14.88 8.34 6.07
N VAL A 176 14.56 7.58 5.01
CA VAL A 176 13.39 6.66 5.00
C VAL A 176 13.50 5.50 5.97
N LYS A 177 14.67 4.89 6.11
CA LYS A 177 14.87 3.72 6.98
C LYS A 177 14.47 3.94 8.45
N SER A 178 14.65 5.15 8.97
CA SER A 178 14.33 5.46 10.35
C SER A 178 12.81 5.48 10.60
N PHE A 179 12.02 5.88 9.60
CA PHE A 179 10.56 5.87 9.70
C PHE A 179 10.02 4.45 9.88
N TRP A 180 10.40 3.52 9.01
CA TRP A 180 9.95 2.13 9.09
C TRP A 180 10.49 1.41 10.34
N GLY A 181 11.74 1.64 10.69
CA GLY A 181 12.35 1.05 11.90
C GLY A 181 11.64 1.43 13.19
N ASP A 182 11.09 2.64 13.26
CA ASP A 182 10.40 3.16 14.45
C ASP A 182 8.90 2.85 14.49
N ILE A 183 8.30 2.25 13.45
CA ILE A 183 6.84 2.06 13.35
C ILE A 183 6.25 1.28 14.52
N TYR A 184 6.97 0.28 15.05
CA TYR A 184 6.51 -0.53 16.19
C TYR A 184 6.34 0.29 17.47
N HIS A 185 7.05 1.40 17.60
CA HIS A 185 6.92 2.28 18.77
C HIS A 185 5.53 2.92 18.83
N LYS A 186 4.97 3.28 17.67
CA LYS A 186 3.66 3.93 17.56
C LYS A 186 2.52 2.94 17.30
N ILE A 187 2.77 1.90 16.55
CA ILE A 187 1.82 0.83 16.24
C ILE A 187 2.34 -0.47 16.85
N PRO A 188 2.09 -0.69 18.15
CA PRO A 188 2.75 -1.76 18.92
C PRO A 188 2.07 -3.12 18.70
N LYS A 189 1.93 -3.51 17.42
CA LYS A 189 1.47 -4.82 16.97
C LYS A 189 2.65 -5.63 16.47
N PRO A 190 2.89 -6.87 16.93
CA PRO A 190 4.04 -7.68 16.50
C PRO A 190 4.13 -7.87 14.99
N GLU A 191 3.00 -8.03 14.31
CA GLU A 191 2.93 -8.12 12.85
C GLU A 191 3.40 -6.84 12.16
N VAL A 192 3.01 -5.66 12.65
CA VAL A 192 3.45 -4.37 12.10
C VAL A 192 4.93 -4.12 12.39
N GLY A 193 5.40 -4.47 13.61
CA GLY A 193 6.81 -4.39 13.96
C GLY A 193 7.70 -5.28 13.08
N ALA A 194 7.20 -6.48 12.70
CA ALA A 194 7.91 -7.36 11.78
C ALA A 194 8.03 -6.73 10.38
N VAL A 195 6.96 -6.11 9.87
CA VAL A 195 6.99 -5.38 8.59
C VAL A 195 7.99 -4.24 8.65
N GLY A 196 7.88 -3.37 9.67
CA GLY A 196 8.77 -2.22 9.81
C GLY A 196 10.25 -2.60 9.88
N SER A 197 10.60 -3.67 10.61
CA SER A 197 11.98 -4.19 10.66
C SER A 197 12.46 -4.73 9.32
N THR A 198 11.58 -5.39 8.56
CA THR A 198 11.90 -5.94 7.24
C THR A 198 12.07 -4.82 6.21
N PHE A 199 11.24 -3.78 6.28
CA PHE A 199 11.36 -2.59 5.43
C PHE A 199 12.62 -1.78 5.77
N ALA A 200 12.91 -1.55 7.05
CA ALA A 200 14.15 -0.88 7.44
C ALA A 200 15.41 -1.62 6.95
N GLU A 201 15.38 -2.95 6.86
CA GLU A 201 16.46 -3.75 6.28
C GLU A 201 16.56 -3.54 4.76
N SER A 202 15.44 -3.50 4.02
CA SER A 202 15.47 -3.19 2.58
C SER A 202 16.04 -1.80 2.30
N GLU A 203 15.70 -0.81 3.13
CA GLU A 203 16.28 0.55 3.03
C GLU A 203 17.79 0.60 3.28
N VAL A 204 18.33 -0.30 4.10
CA VAL A 204 19.79 -0.44 4.23
C VAL A 204 20.41 -0.94 2.93
N ARG A 205 19.79 -1.94 2.28
CA ARG A 205 20.26 -2.47 0.99
C ARG A 205 20.17 -1.43 -0.13
N HIS A 206 19.10 -0.63 -0.16
CA HIS A 206 18.96 0.52 -1.08
C HIS A 206 20.09 1.53 -0.86
N THR A 207 20.32 1.93 0.41
CA THR A 207 21.41 2.85 0.78
C THR A 207 22.78 2.31 0.33
N ASP A 208 23.06 1.03 0.54
CA ASP A 208 24.32 0.41 0.13
C ASP A 208 24.48 0.45 -1.39
N ALA A 209 23.43 0.13 -2.13
CA ALA A 209 23.42 0.13 -3.60
C ALA A 209 23.67 1.55 -4.16
N TYR A 210 22.92 2.55 -3.69
CA TYR A 210 23.07 3.92 -4.17
C TYR A 210 24.39 4.56 -3.73
N SER A 211 24.89 4.25 -2.53
CA SER A 211 26.21 4.68 -2.10
C SER A 211 27.32 4.13 -3.03
N HIS A 212 27.23 2.84 -3.35
CA HIS A 212 28.16 2.20 -4.29
C HIS A 212 28.06 2.82 -5.70
N LEU A 213 26.86 3.07 -6.20
CA LEU A 213 26.66 3.73 -7.50
C LEU A 213 27.23 5.14 -7.53
N LEU A 214 27.04 5.95 -6.48
CA LEU A 214 27.66 7.27 -6.37
C LEU A 214 29.20 7.18 -6.40
N GLU A 215 29.79 6.18 -5.77
CA GLU A 215 31.24 5.97 -5.74
C GLU A 215 31.79 5.62 -7.12
N ILE A 216 31.25 4.60 -7.80
CA ILE A 216 31.76 4.14 -9.11
C ILE A 216 31.54 5.13 -10.25
N LEU A 217 30.48 5.96 -10.13
CA LEU A 217 30.21 7.05 -11.07
C LEU A 217 31.01 8.33 -10.74
N GLY A 218 31.68 8.39 -9.57
CA GLY A 218 32.48 9.53 -9.14
C GLY A 218 31.66 10.71 -8.65
N LEU A 219 30.46 10.50 -8.11
CA LEU A 219 29.50 11.54 -7.74
C LEU A 219 29.50 11.95 -6.26
N ASN A 220 30.41 11.41 -5.44
CA ASN A 220 30.44 11.67 -3.99
C ASN A 220 30.65 13.16 -3.64
N ALA A 221 31.43 13.89 -4.45
CA ALA A 221 31.67 15.32 -4.23
C ALA A 221 30.40 16.15 -4.49
N GLU A 222 29.68 15.82 -5.59
CA GLU A 222 28.42 16.44 -5.94
C GLU A 222 27.34 16.13 -4.90
N PHE A 223 27.26 14.89 -4.42
CA PHE A 223 26.32 14.50 -3.36
C PHE A 223 26.57 15.31 -2.06
N LYS A 224 27.81 15.46 -1.64
CA LYS A 224 28.17 16.28 -0.49
C LYS A 224 27.75 17.76 -0.64
N ASN A 225 27.70 18.26 -1.88
CA ASN A 225 27.31 19.62 -2.19
C ASN A 225 25.79 19.84 -2.32
N LEU A 226 24.97 18.79 -2.33
CA LEU A 226 23.50 18.87 -2.48
C LEU A 226 22.85 19.81 -1.46
N LYS A 227 23.37 19.90 -0.24
CA LYS A 227 22.90 20.83 0.78
C LYS A 227 22.90 22.30 0.37
N LYS A 228 23.59 22.67 -0.73
CA LYS A 228 23.60 24.02 -1.30
C LYS A 228 22.53 24.19 -2.38
N ASN A 229 21.89 23.10 -2.84
CA ASN A 229 20.88 23.14 -3.89
C ASN A 229 19.51 23.48 -3.29
N PRO A 230 18.90 24.62 -3.66
CA PRO A 230 17.63 25.06 -3.08
C PRO A 230 16.45 24.13 -3.41
N VAL A 231 16.47 23.46 -4.57
CA VAL A 231 15.45 22.52 -5.01
C VAL A 231 15.48 21.27 -4.13
N ILE A 232 16.65 20.68 -3.95
CA ILE A 232 16.86 19.54 -3.04
C ILE A 232 16.49 19.92 -1.60
N MET A 233 16.91 21.10 -1.13
CA MET A 233 16.59 21.54 0.23
C MET A 233 15.10 21.83 0.44
N LYS A 234 14.34 22.14 -0.60
CA LYS A 234 12.85 22.21 -0.51
C LYS A 234 12.28 20.82 -0.20
N ARG A 235 12.76 19.78 -0.89
CA ARG A 235 12.35 18.39 -0.63
C ARG A 235 12.80 17.90 0.76
N VAL A 236 14.04 18.15 1.14
CA VAL A 236 14.56 17.81 2.48
C VAL A 236 13.68 18.40 3.59
N ARG A 237 13.29 19.67 3.50
CA ARG A 237 12.40 20.29 4.51
C ARG A 237 11.02 19.63 4.57
N TYR A 238 10.49 19.20 3.44
CA TYR A 238 9.24 18.45 3.38
C TYR A 238 9.36 17.08 4.06
N LEU A 239 10.46 16.35 3.81
CA LEU A 239 10.77 15.08 4.45
C LEU A 239 10.97 15.24 5.96
N ASP A 240 11.75 16.25 6.39
CA ASP A 240 11.98 16.54 7.80
C ASP A 240 10.69 16.86 8.54
N ALA A 241 9.76 17.62 7.92
CA ALA A 241 8.46 17.91 8.50
C ALA A 241 7.64 16.62 8.73
N ALA A 242 7.68 15.66 7.79
CA ALA A 242 7.04 14.36 7.94
C ALA A 242 7.68 13.54 9.07
N LEU A 243 9.02 13.54 9.18
CA LEU A 243 9.75 12.86 10.26
C LEU A 243 9.45 13.48 11.63
N VAL A 244 9.30 14.79 11.71
CA VAL A 244 8.89 15.48 12.96
C VAL A 244 7.47 15.05 13.34
N SER A 245 6.54 15.03 12.40
CA SER A 245 5.15 14.57 12.63
C SER A 245 5.08 13.09 13.05
N SER A 246 6.01 12.24 12.58
CA SER A 246 6.07 10.82 12.97
C SER A 246 6.47 10.61 14.44
N LYS A 247 6.98 11.64 15.12
CA LYS A 247 7.32 11.60 16.55
C LYS A 247 6.18 12.10 17.45
N SER A 248 5.06 12.55 16.86
CA SER A 248 3.91 13.01 17.62
C SER A 248 3.34 11.90 18.50
N GLU A 249 2.92 12.24 19.72
CA GLU A 249 2.18 11.33 20.60
C GLU A 249 0.70 11.24 20.20
N ASN A 250 0.21 12.09 19.31
CA ASN A 250 -1.14 12.08 18.78
C ASN A 250 -1.25 11.11 17.61
N ASP A 251 -2.07 10.07 17.76
CA ASP A 251 -2.26 9.01 16.76
C ASP A 251 -2.78 9.55 15.41
N LYS A 252 -3.61 10.61 15.44
CA LYS A 252 -4.09 11.26 14.20
C LYS A 252 -2.95 11.97 13.47
N GLU A 253 -2.08 12.70 14.17
CA GLU A 253 -0.91 13.35 13.58
C GLU A 253 0.10 12.32 13.08
N TYR A 254 0.27 11.22 13.80
CA TYR A 254 1.08 10.11 13.35
C TYR A 254 0.52 9.46 12.07
N THR A 255 -0.80 9.33 11.97
CA THR A 255 -1.46 8.85 10.74
C THR A 255 -1.18 9.76 9.54
N GLU A 256 -1.13 11.08 9.76
CA GLU A 256 -0.73 12.03 8.72
C GLU A 256 0.74 11.83 8.29
N ALA A 257 1.63 11.49 9.21
CA ALA A 257 3.02 11.16 8.88
C ALA A 257 3.13 9.86 8.06
N ILE A 258 2.35 8.81 8.42
CA ILE A 258 2.27 7.59 7.61
C ILE A 258 1.83 7.92 6.18
N LEU A 259 0.79 8.77 6.02
CA LEU A 259 0.30 9.18 4.71
C LEU A 259 1.39 9.87 3.90
N LEU A 260 2.12 10.83 4.50
CA LEU A 260 3.19 11.53 3.82
C LEU A 260 4.30 10.58 3.37
N PHE A 261 4.75 9.69 4.26
CA PHE A 261 5.80 8.75 3.94
C PHE A 261 5.36 7.74 2.89
N SER A 262 4.32 6.96 3.15
CA SER A 262 3.94 5.85 2.30
C SER A 262 3.32 6.28 0.97
N LEU A 263 2.47 7.33 0.95
CA LEU A 263 1.77 7.70 -0.28
C LEU A 263 2.55 8.70 -1.12
N PHE A 264 3.29 9.63 -0.51
CA PHE A 264 3.92 10.69 -1.28
C PHE A 264 5.42 10.47 -1.47
N ILE A 265 6.10 9.85 -0.51
CA ILE A 265 7.53 9.56 -0.62
C ILE A 265 7.75 8.21 -1.30
N GLU A 266 7.35 7.11 -0.66
CA GLU A 266 7.57 5.75 -1.15
C GLU A 266 6.83 5.46 -2.46
N HIS A 267 5.60 5.90 -2.59
CA HIS A 267 4.76 5.58 -3.75
C HIS A 267 4.89 6.57 -4.91
N VAL A 268 5.47 7.77 -4.71
CA VAL A 268 5.55 8.81 -5.76
C VAL A 268 6.93 9.43 -5.93
N SER A 269 7.56 9.95 -4.85
CA SER A 269 8.74 10.83 -4.98
C SER A 269 9.94 10.20 -5.67
N LEU A 270 10.19 8.90 -5.48
CA LEU A 270 11.29 8.18 -6.12
C LEU A 270 10.98 7.79 -7.57
N PHE A 271 9.71 7.59 -7.88
CA PHE A 271 9.30 6.93 -9.13
C PHE A 271 9.59 7.75 -10.39
N SER A 272 9.60 9.07 -10.31
CA SER A 272 10.01 9.89 -11.47
C SER A 272 11.48 9.68 -11.82
N GLN A 273 12.35 9.54 -10.84
CA GLN A 273 13.77 9.26 -11.04
C GLN A 273 13.99 7.83 -11.53
N PHE A 274 13.22 6.87 -11.01
CA PHE A 274 13.24 5.49 -11.50
C PHE A 274 12.83 5.41 -12.98
N LEU A 275 11.73 6.06 -13.34
CA LEU A 275 11.28 6.17 -14.74
C LEU A 275 12.39 6.73 -15.63
N ILE A 276 13.03 7.83 -15.22
CA ILE A 276 14.11 8.47 -15.99
C ILE A 276 15.26 7.49 -16.24
N ILE A 277 15.76 6.83 -15.19
CA ILE A 277 16.89 5.92 -15.30
C ILE A 277 16.55 4.69 -16.15
N MET A 278 15.38 4.08 -15.91
CA MET A 278 14.94 2.90 -16.67
C MET A 278 14.68 3.23 -18.13
N ALA A 279 14.26 4.46 -18.46
CA ALA A 279 14.08 4.90 -19.86
C ALA A 279 15.38 4.88 -20.68
N PHE A 280 16.55 5.10 -20.07
CA PHE A 280 17.84 4.95 -20.79
C PHE A 280 18.09 3.50 -21.21
N ASN A 281 17.77 2.54 -20.36
CA ASN A 281 17.84 1.13 -20.75
C ASN A 281 16.79 0.80 -21.82
N LYS A 282 15.56 1.24 -21.63
CA LYS A 282 14.44 0.98 -22.53
C LYS A 282 14.68 1.49 -23.95
N HIS A 283 15.12 2.75 -24.11
CA HIS A 283 15.20 3.44 -25.40
C HIS A 283 16.61 3.43 -26.02
N LYS A 284 17.65 3.33 -25.21
CA LYS A 284 19.04 3.41 -25.67
C LYS A 284 19.87 2.15 -25.39
N ASN A 285 19.32 1.18 -24.65
CA ASN A 285 20.03 -0.04 -24.25
C ASN A 285 21.32 0.25 -23.45
N MET A 286 21.31 1.33 -22.67
CA MET A 286 22.42 1.81 -21.83
C MET A 286 22.07 1.71 -20.34
N LEU A 287 23.08 1.76 -19.47
CA LEU A 287 22.91 1.76 -17.99
C LEU A 287 22.12 0.55 -17.48
N LYS A 288 22.37 -0.63 -18.02
CA LYS A 288 21.62 -1.86 -17.71
C LYS A 288 21.71 -2.30 -16.24
N GLY A 289 22.91 -2.25 -15.66
CA GLY A 289 23.13 -2.64 -14.28
C GLY A 289 22.44 -1.69 -13.32
N ILE A 290 22.55 -0.38 -13.57
CA ILE A 290 21.86 0.66 -12.79
C ILE A 290 20.35 0.52 -12.97
N SER A 291 19.84 0.30 -14.19
CA SER A 291 18.42 0.07 -14.46
C SER A 291 17.88 -1.14 -13.70
N ASN A 292 18.63 -2.24 -13.64
CA ASN A 292 18.24 -3.45 -12.89
C ASN A 292 18.15 -3.19 -11.38
N VAL A 293 19.08 -2.42 -10.79
CA VAL A 293 19.02 -2.00 -9.39
C VAL A 293 17.77 -1.15 -9.16
N VAL A 294 17.53 -0.16 -10.04
CA VAL A 294 16.37 0.74 -9.94
C VAL A 294 15.05 -0.05 -10.09
N GLU A 295 14.99 -1.01 -11.00
CA GLU A 295 13.83 -1.91 -11.14
C GLU A 295 13.60 -2.72 -9.86
N ALA A 296 14.66 -3.30 -9.29
CA ALA A 296 14.56 -4.07 -8.05
C ALA A 296 14.11 -3.21 -6.88
N THR A 297 14.69 -1.99 -6.73
CA THR A 297 14.27 -1.00 -5.72
C THR A 297 12.80 -0.61 -5.92
N SER A 298 12.39 -0.26 -7.14
CA SER A 298 11.04 0.22 -7.41
C SER A 298 9.94 -0.79 -7.05
N LYS A 299 10.24 -2.10 -7.13
CA LYS A 299 9.34 -3.17 -6.70
C LYS A 299 9.19 -3.21 -5.18
N GLU A 300 10.28 -3.01 -4.45
CA GLU A 300 10.25 -2.96 -2.99
C GLU A 300 9.57 -1.67 -2.51
N GLU A 301 9.82 -0.52 -3.15
CA GLU A 301 9.11 0.75 -2.85
C GLU A 301 7.60 0.66 -3.13
N GLN A 302 7.19 -0.07 -4.17
CA GLN A 302 5.77 -0.32 -4.42
C GLN A 302 5.15 -1.14 -3.28
N ILE A 303 5.87 -2.13 -2.74
CA ILE A 303 5.42 -2.92 -1.57
C ILE A 303 5.31 -2.05 -0.32
N HIS A 304 6.26 -1.13 -0.09
CA HIS A 304 6.21 -0.16 1.01
C HIS A 304 4.99 0.76 0.90
N GLY A 305 4.74 1.29 -0.30
CA GLY A 305 3.57 2.12 -0.58
C GLY A 305 2.24 1.38 -0.38
N ASP A 306 2.13 0.16 -0.90
CA ASP A 306 0.94 -0.69 -0.76
C ASP A 306 0.65 -1.01 0.72
N PHE A 307 1.68 -1.31 1.53
CA PHE A 307 1.53 -1.50 2.98
C PHE A 307 0.99 -0.24 3.67
N GLY A 308 1.54 0.93 3.32
CA GLY A 308 1.06 2.19 3.89
C GLY A 308 -0.39 2.50 3.53
N ILE A 309 -0.81 2.19 2.30
CA ILE A 309 -2.20 2.31 1.84
C ILE A 309 -3.12 1.42 2.70
N ASP A 310 -2.76 0.15 2.87
CA ASP A 310 -3.55 -0.79 3.67
C ASP A 310 -3.62 -0.36 5.14
N LEU A 311 -2.49 0.10 5.69
CA LEU A 311 -2.41 0.61 7.05
C LEU A 311 -3.33 1.83 7.26
N ILE A 312 -3.29 2.81 6.35
CA ILE A 312 -4.17 3.99 6.41
C ILE A 312 -5.64 3.59 6.30
N ASN A 313 -5.98 2.66 5.41
CA ASN A 313 -7.35 2.18 5.24
C ASN A 313 -7.86 1.43 6.48
N ILE A 314 -6.99 0.71 7.19
CA ILE A 314 -7.32 0.09 8.49
C ILE A 314 -7.57 1.18 9.54
N ILE A 315 -6.68 2.16 9.66
CA ILE A 315 -6.83 3.29 10.61
C ILE A 315 -8.12 4.06 10.30
N LYS A 316 -8.40 4.36 9.02
CA LYS A 316 -9.63 5.01 8.58
C LYS A 316 -10.89 4.24 8.99
N LYS A 317 -10.85 2.92 8.88
CA LYS A 317 -11.96 2.05 9.25
C LYS A 317 -12.20 2.01 10.77
N GLU A 318 -11.14 2.09 11.56
CA GLU A 318 -11.19 2.09 13.02
C GLU A 318 -11.50 3.49 13.58
N ASN A 319 -11.04 4.55 12.91
CA ASN A 319 -11.17 5.94 13.33
C ASN A 319 -11.79 6.83 12.23
N PRO A 320 -13.01 6.54 11.75
CA PRO A 320 -13.62 7.28 10.62
C PRO A 320 -13.80 8.78 10.91
N GLN A 321 -13.89 9.17 12.18
CA GLN A 321 -14.03 10.58 12.60
C GLN A 321 -12.77 11.42 12.34
N TRP A 322 -11.62 10.82 12.08
CA TRP A 322 -10.39 11.55 11.74
C TRP A 322 -10.35 11.98 10.28
N PHE A 323 -11.09 11.27 9.41
CA PHE A 323 -11.09 11.41 7.95
C PHE A 323 -12.31 12.22 7.47
N ASP A 324 -12.47 13.39 8.05
CA ASP A 324 -13.52 14.35 7.70
C ASP A 324 -13.14 15.21 6.48
N VAL A 325 -14.04 16.08 6.04
CA VAL A 325 -13.82 17.00 4.91
C VAL A 325 -12.60 17.90 5.10
N LYS A 326 -12.29 18.30 6.35
CA LYS A 326 -11.11 19.12 6.63
C LYS A 326 -9.83 18.33 6.43
N TYR A 327 -9.84 17.06 6.84
CA TYR A 327 -8.72 16.14 6.61
C TYR A 327 -8.50 15.94 5.11
N GLU A 328 -9.55 15.65 4.34
CA GLU A 328 -9.48 15.50 2.89
C GLU A 328 -8.85 16.74 2.23
N TYR A 329 -9.34 17.93 2.55
CA TYR A 329 -8.78 19.18 2.04
C TYR A 329 -7.30 19.38 2.41
N LYS A 330 -6.92 19.02 3.65
CA LYS A 330 -5.52 19.05 4.10
C LYS A 330 -4.65 18.13 3.27
N VAL A 331 -5.08 16.87 3.07
CA VAL A 331 -4.34 15.87 2.27
C VAL A 331 -4.17 16.33 0.82
N GLN A 332 -5.22 16.88 0.21
CA GLN A 332 -5.16 17.43 -1.14
C GLN A 332 -4.16 18.60 -1.27
N ASN A 333 -4.09 19.49 -0.27
CA ASN A 333 -3.11 20.57 -0.25
C ASN A 333 -1.67 20.05 -0.06
N MET A 334 -1.49 19.06 0.80
CA MET A 334 -0.19 18.39 0.98
C MET A 334 0.26 17.73 -0.33
N CYS A 335 -0.66 17.08 -1.04
CA CYS A 335 -0.41 16.47 -2.35
C CYS A 335 0.05 17.52 -3.38
N LYS A 336 -0.61 18.68 -3.47
CA LYS A 336 -0.21 19.76 -4.37
C LYS A 336 1.19 20.29 -4.04
N THR A 337 1.49 20.49 -2.75
CA THR A 337 2.82 20.92 -2.29
C THR A 337 3.91 19.89 -2.63
N ALA A 338 3.62 18.60 -2.45
CA ALA A 338 4.52 17.53 -2.83
C ALA A 338 4.75 17.48 -4.34
N TYR A 339 3.71 17.62 -5.16
CA TYR A 339 3.82 17.71 -6.62
C TYR A 339 4.69 18.89 -7.06
N GLU A 340 4.54 20.08 -6.46
CA GLU A 340 5.39 21.23 -6.76
C GLU A 340 6.87 20.96 -6.45
N ALA A 341 7.16 20.24 -5.37
CA ALA A 341 8.52 19.87 -5.01
C ALA A 341 9.10 18.86 -6.02
N GLU A 342 8.36 17.81 -6.36
CA GLU A 342 8.81 16.79 -7.31
C GLU A 342 8.90 17.33 -8.75
N SER A 343 7.97 18.20 -9.16
CA SER A 343 8.05 18.89 -10.45
C SER A 343 9.32 19.74 -10.58
N ALA A 344 9.71 20.43 -9.48
CA ALA A 344 10.97 21.20 -9.46
C ALA A 344 12.21 20.29 -9.51
N ILE A 345 12.15 19.08 -8.89
CA ILE A 345 13.22 18.08 -9.02
C ILE A 345 13.38 17.65 -10.48
N VAL A 346 12.29 17.38 -11.20
CA VAL A 346 12.33 17.05 -12.62
C VAL A 346 12.96 18.20 -13.44
N ASP A 347 12.57 19.45 -13.16
CA ASP A 347 13.16 20.61 -13.85
C ASP A 347 14.67 20.73 -13.58
N TRP A 348 15.12 20.43 -12.35
CA TRP A 348 16.54 20.41 -12.03
C TRP A 348 17.28 19.23 -12.65
N ILE A 349 16.67 18.05 -12.72
CA ILE A 349 17.28 16.90 -13.41
C ILE A 349 17.63 17.26 -14.86
N PHE A 350 16.74 17.97 -15.53
CA PHE A 350 16.90 18.39 -16.92
C PHE A 350 17.34 19.86 -17.09
N GLU A 351 18.10 20.41 -16.15
CA GLU A 351 18.55 21.80 -16.17
C GLU A 351 19.46 22.14 -17.38
N LYS A 352 20.16 21.13 -17.94
CA LYS A 352 21.01 21.27 -19.12
C LYS A 352 20.31 20.96 -20.46
N GLY A 353 19.06 20.54 -20.42
CA GLY A 353 18.26 20.16 -21.59
C GLY A 353 17.49 18.86 -21.36
N GLU A 354 16.49 18.65 -22.20
CA GLU A 354 15.64 17.45 -22.17
C GLU A 354 16.25 16.34 -23.04
N VAL A 355 15.82 15.10 -22.76
CA VAL A 355 16.12 13.95 -23.61
C VAL A 355 14.92 13.67 -24.51
N ASP A 356 15.16 13.40 -25.78
CA ASP A 356 14.10 13.30 -26.81
C ASP A 356 13.12 12.15 -26.56
N PHE A 357 13.63 11.04 -25.96
CA PHE A 357 12.84 9.84 -25.71
C PHE A 357 12.00 9.89 -24.41
N LEU A 358 12.18 10.91 -23.56
CA LEU A 358 11.40 11.12 -22.32
C LEU A 358 11.36 12.61 -21.97
N PRO A 359 10.50 13.41 -22.63
CA PRO A 359 10.33 14.84 -22.33
C PRO A 359 9.78 15.08 -20.93
N LYS A 360 10.14 16.21 -20.32
CA LYS A 360 9.71 16.58 -18.95
C LYS A 360 8.20 16.55 -18.74
N HIS A 361 7.43 16.94 -19.75
CA HIS A 361 5.96 16.98 -19.63
C HIS A 361 5.36 15.58 -19.40
N GLN A 362 5.93 14.52 -20.03
CA GLN A 362 5.49 13.13 -19.80
C GLN A 362 5.79 12.69 -18.35
N ILE A 363 6.97 13.04 -17.82
CA ILE A 363 7.35 12.72 -16.45
C ILE A 363 6.45 13.44 -15.45
N LYS A 364 6.15 14.71 -15.68
CA LYS A 364 5.26 15.51 -14.83
C LYS A 364 3.83 14.97 -14.85
N GLU A 365 3.36 14.48 -16.01
CA GLU A 365 2.05 13.85 -16.13
C GLU A 365 2.01 12.52 -15.38
N PHE A 366 3.05 11.70 -15.51
CA PHE A 366 3.24 10.47 -14.75
C PHE A 366 3.19 10.71 -13.22
N ILE A 367 3.86 11.76 -12.72
CA ILE A 367 3.83 12.12 -11.29
C ILE A 367 2.41 12.51 -10.85
N LYS A 368 1.66 13.28 -11.64
CA LYS A 368 0.27 13.64 -11.35
C LYS A 368 -0.62 12.40 -11.23
N ASP A 369 -0.49 11.46 -12.18
CA ASP A 369 -1.24 10.21 -12.16
C ASP A 369 -0.92 9.38 -10.90
N ARG A 370 0.35 9.25 -10.54
CA ARG A 370 0.73 8.52 -9.33
C ARG A 370 0.17 9.18 -8.06
N PHE A 371 0.18 10.50 -7.95
CA PHE A 371 -0.47 11.20 -6.84
C PHE A 371 -1.98 10.95 -6.81
N ASN A 372 -2.66 11.03 -7.96
CA ASN A 372 -4.08 10.75 -8.05
C ASN A 372 -4.40 9.31 -7.61
N ARG A 373 -3.64 8.32 -8.08
CA ARG A 373 -3.79 6.91 -7.65
C ARG A 373 -3.57 6.75 -6.15
N SER A 374 -2.55 7.42 -5.57
CA SER A 374 -2.31 7.42 -4.13
C SER A 374 -3.50 7.99 -3.35
N LEU A 375 -4.06 9.11 -3.79
CA LEU A 375 -5.25 9.70 -3.16
C LEU A 375 -6.48 8.78 -3.28
N SER A 376 -6.74 8.27 -4.48
CA SER A 376 -7.87 7.38 -4.75
C SER A 376 -7.80 6.09 -3.95
N SER A 377 -6.60 5.54 -3.71
CA SER A 377 -6.39 4.30 -2.92
C SER A 377 -6.84 4.41 -1.46
N ILE A 378 -6.87 5.62 -0.91
CA ILE A 378 -7.37 5.92 0.45
C ILE A 378 -8.76 6.59 0.43
N GLY A 379 -9.39 6.69 -0.75
CA GLY A 379 -10.72 7.28 -0.96
C GLY A 379 -10.75 8.79 -0.78
N VAL A 380 -9.67 9.49 -1.12
CA VAL A 380 -9.59 10.94 -1.27
C VAL A 380 -9.75 11.29 -2.74
N LYS A 381 -10.48 12.36 -3.03
CA LYS A 381 -10.71 12.80 -4.40
C LYS A 381 -9.40 13.28 -5.06
N GLU A 382 -9.20 12.90 -6.30
CA GLU A 382 -8.09 13.32 -7.15
C GLU A 382 -8.00 14.85 -7.29
N VAL A 383 -6.79 15.37 -7.47
CA VAL A 383 -6.51 16.81 -7.51
C VAL A 383 -5.91 17.30 -8.82
N PHE A 384 -5.45 16.38 -9.67
CA PHE A 384 -4.82 16.72 -10.96
C PHE A 384 -5.66 16.20 -12.12
N GLU A 385 -5.80 17.02 -13.15
CA GLU A 385 -6.24 16.56 -14.47
C GLU A 385 -5.04 15.92 -15.17
N THR A 386 -5.25 14.78 -15.81
CA THR A 386 -4.23 14.00 -16.51
C THR A 386 -4.68 13.72 -17.95
N ASP A 387 -3.72 13.69 -18.88
CA ASP A 387 -3.96 13.33 -20.28
C ASP A 387 -3.60 11.84 -20.49
N PRO A 388 -4.60 10.97 -20.79
CA PRO A 388 -4.36 9.54 -21.02
C PRO A 388 -3.40 9.26 -22.18
N ASN A 389 -3.36 10.13 -23.21
CA ASN A 389 -2.46 9.93 -24.34
C ASN A 389 -1.00 10.12 -23.92
N ILE A 390 -0.73 11.10 -23.05
CA ILE A 390 0.61 11.35 -22.51
C ILE A 390 1.00 10.22 -21.54
N LEU A 391 0.07 9.76 -20.71
CA LEU A 391 0.32 8.67 -19.76
C LEU A 391 0.67 7.35 -20.45
N ASN A 392 0.06 7.07 -21.60
CA ASN A 392 0.35 5.87 -22.39
C ASN A 392 1.84 5.74 -22.77
N GLU A 393 2.54 6.87 -22.95
CA GLU A 393 3.99 6.89 -23.25
C GLU A 393 4.86 6.36 -22.10
N THR A 394 4.34 6.37 -20.87
CA THR A 394 5.05 5.90 -19.67
C THR A 394 4.47 4.62 -19.08
N GLU A 395 3.41 4.04 -19.66
CA GLU A 395 2.72 2.86 -19.11
C GLU A 395 3.62 1.63 -19.06
N TRP A 396 4.56 1.48 -19.99
CA TRP A 396 5.56 0.42 -19.99
C TRP A 396 6.30 0.28 -18.64
N PHE A 397 6.51 1.40 -17.94
CA PHE A 397 7.18 1.41 -16.65
C PHE A 397 6.32 0.73 -15.57
N ASN A 398 5.03 1.03 -15.54
CA ASN A 398 4.09 0.36 -14.64
C ASN A 398 4.01 -1.14 -14.95
N ASP A 399 4.00 -1.53 -16.23
CA ASP A 399 3.99 -2.94 -16.64
C ASP A 399 5.24 -3.69 -16.18
N GLU A 400 6.42 -3.07 -16.22
CA GLU A 400 7.65 -3.68 -15.72
C GLU A 400 7.67 -3.87 -14.20
N ILE A 401 7.05 -2.97 -13.45
CA ILE A 401 6.99 -3.03 -11.98
C ILE A 401 5.84 -3.93 -11.51
N ILE A 402 4.65 -3.78 -12.10
CA ILE A 402 3.42 -4.48 -11.66
C ILE A 402 3.29 -5.85 -12.34
N GLY A 403 3.69 -5.97 -13.60
CA GLY A 403 3.56 -7.19 -14.41
C GLY A 403 4.25 -8.42 -13.81
N THR A 404 5.17 -8.23 -12.88
CA THR A 404 5.82 -9.30 -12.13
C THR A 404 4.99 -9.84 -10.96
N LYS A 405 3.86 -9.22 -10.60
CA LYS A 405 2.94 -9.79 -9.58
C LYS A 405 2.29 -11.12 -10.03
N HIS A 406 2.27 -11.42 -11.33
CA HIS A 406 1.64 -12.63 -11.89
C HIS A 406 2.59 -13.58 -12.62
N VAL A 407 3.86 -13.23 -12.74
CA VAL A 407 4.87 -14.12 -13.33
C VAL A 407 5.82 -14.51 -12.21
N ASP A 408 5.92 -15.82 -11.97
CA ASP A 408 6.86 -16.41 -11.03
C ASP A 408 8.23 -15.72 -11.18
N PHE A 409 8.72 -15.12 -10.10
CA PHE A 409 10.02 -14.44 -10.03
C PHE A 409 11.16 -15.27 -10.62
N PHE A 410 11.01 -16.60 -10.60
CA PHE A 410 11.95 -17.53 -11.19
C PHE A 410 11.92 -17.60 -12.73
N VAL A 411 10.87 -17.10 -13.39
CA VAL A 411 10.72 -17.14 -14.86
C VAL A 411 11.29 -15.90 -15.53
N LYS A 412 11.34 -14.75 -14.86
CA LYS A 412 11.93 -13.48 -15.35
C LYS A 412 13.21 -13.09 -14.59
N ARG A 413 14.07 -14.04 -14.28
CA ARG A 413 15.43 -13.63 -13.92
C ARG A 413 16.06 -12.98 -15.14
N SER A 414 16.51 -11.72 -15.00
CA SER A 414 17.33 -11.10 -16.03
C SER A 414 18.50 -12.06 -16.30
N ILE A 415 18.85 -12.20 -17.57
CA ILE A 415 19.94 -13.10 -18.05
C ILE A 415 21.29 -12.80 -17.36
N ASN A 416 21.39 -11.69 -16.62
CA ASN A 416 22.55 -11.25 -15.86
C ASN A 416 22.50 -11.56 -14.35
N TYR A 417 21.40 -12.12 -13.84
CA TYR A 417 21.29 -12.50 -12.44
C TYR A 417 21.92 -13.89 -12.22
N SER A 418 23.24 -13.97 -12.13
CA SER A 418 23.92 -15.15 -11.61
C SER A 418 24.09 -15.01 -10.09
N LYS A 419 23.23 -15.66 -9.30
CA LYS A 419 23.63 -15.98 -7.93
C LYS A 419 25.00 -16.64 -8.01
N LYS A 420 26.04 -16.01 -7.51
CA LYS A 420 27.28 -16.70 -7.17
C LYS A 420 27.00 -17.61 -5.97
N ALA A 421 26.25 -18.68 -6.20
CA ALA A 421 26.35 -19.86 -5.37
C ALA A 421 27.64 -20.56 -5.78
N GLN A 422 28.79 -20.10 -5.30
CA GLN A 422 29.88 -21.03 -5.10
C GLN A 422 29.42 -21.97 -3.97
N SER A 423 28.91 -23.12 -4.34
CA SER A 423 28.90 -24.22 -3.39
C SER A 423 30.35 -24.55 -3.16
N ILE A 424 30.87 -24.22 -2.01
CA ILE A 424 32.15 -24.69 -1.52
C ILE A 424 31.96 -26.18 -1.33
N THR A 425 32.53 -26.97 -2.22
CA THR A 425 32.59 -28.43 -2.09
C THR A 425 33.74 -28.81 -1.17
N ALA A 426 33.70 -30.01 -0.58
CA ALA A 426 34.81 -30.51 0.25
C ALA A 426 36.17 -30.55 -0.49
N GLN A 427 36.17 -30.49 -1.83
CA GLN A 427 37.38 -30.39 -2.67
C GLN A 427 37.96 -28.98 -2.75
N ASP A 428 37.21 -27.94 -2.36
CA ASP A 428 37.68 -26.55 -2.32
C ASP A 428 38.32 -26.20 -0.96
N LEU A 429 38.30 -27.12 0.00
CA LEU A 429 38.80 -26.92 1.38
C LEU A 429 40.11 -27.70 1.67
N PHE A 430 40.66 -28.47 0.71
CA PHE A 430 41.92 -29.20 0.87
C PHE A 430 42.80 -29.13 -0.38
#